data_44143d350e6edc7a2b0aa43468018e5f
#
_entry.id   44143d350e6edc7a2b0aa43468018e5f
#
_cell.length_a   1.000
_cell.length_b   1.000
_cell.length_c   1.000
_cell.angle_alpha   90.00
_cell.angle_beta   90.00
_cell.angle_gamma   90.00
#
_symmetry.space_group_name_H-M   'P 1'
#
loop_
_entity.id
_entity.type
_entity.pdbx_description
1 polymer ?
#
loop_
_entity_poly.entity_id
_entity_poly.type
_entity_poly.pdbx_seq_one_letter_code
_entity_poly.pdbx_strand_id
1 'polypeptide(L)'
;MSESNMWKALKPLFEDNGLDAHRIENKIELGTPDVNYLHGWIELKYKSKWPARGGILALPHFTALQRRWLCRRQDAGGRAFVLLKVNKEWILFEGATGSKVLGHLRKEELLTHALICTTNKNKLLDYL
;
A
#
# COMPACT_ATOMS: atom_id res chain seq x y z
N MET A 1 12.99 5.80 -8.72
CA MET A 1 12.03 5.84 -7.61
C MET A 1 11.82 4.46 -7.03
N SER A 2 11.43 4.38 -5.77
CA SER A 2 11.33 3.11 -5.04
C SER A 2 10.34 3.27 -3.88
N GLU A 3 10.07 2.17 -3.18
CA GLU A 3 9.29 2.19 -1.94
C GLU A 3 9.95 3.08 -0.89
N SER A 4 11.28 3.12 -0.87
CA SER A 4 12.05 4.02 0.00
C SER A 4 11.73 5.50 -0.28
N ASN A 5 11.58 5.86 -1.55
CA ASN A 5 11.19 7.22 -1.94
C ASN A 5 9.73 7.51 -1.61
N MET A 6 8.85 6.50 -1.69
CA MET A 6 7.47 6.63 -1.21
C MET A 6 7.46 7.02 0.27
N TRP A 7 8.23 6.31 1.09
CA TRP A 7 8.33 6.61 2.52
C TRP A 7 8.83 8.02 2.78
N LYS A 8 9.86 8.45 2.07
CA LYS A 8 10.40 9.82 2.19
C LYS A 8 9.34 10.88 1.86
N ALA A 9 8.45 10.60 0.93
CA ALA A 9 7.36 11.51 0.57
C ALA A 9 6.24 11.50 1.62
N LEU A 10 5.94 10.35 2.20
CA LEU A 10 4.85 10.18 3.17
C LEU A 10 5.20 10.64 4.58
N LYS A 11 6.46 10.51 4.97
CA LYS A 11 6.90 10.80 6.34
C LYS A 11 6.51 12.20 6.82
N PRO A 12 6.79 13.27 6.06
CA PRO A 12 6.36 14.62 6.45
C PRO A 12 4.84 14.74 6.58
N LEU A 13 4.10 14.08 5.68
CA LEU A 13 2.65 14.09 5.72
C LEU A 13 2.11 13.50 7.03
N PHE A 14 2.67 12.38 7.46
CA PHE A 14 2.28 11.74 8.71
C PHE A 14 2.71 12.57 9.92
N GLU A 15 3.92 13.11 9.92
CA GLU A 15 4.42 13.95 11.00
C GLU A 15 3.57 15.21 11.18
N ASP A 16 3.24 15.89 10.08
CA ASP A 16 2.44 17.12 10.09
C ASP A 16 1.01 16.89 10.58
N ASN A 17 0.53 15.66 10.52
CA ASN A 17 -0.83 15.29 10.93
C ASN A 17 -0.87 14.46 12.22
N GLY A 18 0.24 14.34 12.93
CA GLY A 18 0.30 13.67 14.24
C GLY A 18 0.02 12.18 14.19
N LEU A 19 0.33 11.50 13.09
CA LEU A 19 0.02 10.08 12.90
C LEU A 19 1.09 9.13 13.44
N ASP A 20 2.17 9.65 14.00
CA ASP A 20 3.22 8.87 14.68
C ASP A 20 3.64 7.63 13.87
N ALA A 21 4.04 7.85 12.62
CA ALA A 21 4.36 6.77 11.71
C ALA A 21 5.84 6.38 11.80
N HIS A 22 6.08 5.06 11.71
CA HIS A 22 7.41 4.48 11.78
C HIS A 22 7.64 3.50 10.63
N ARG A 23 8.82 3.56 10.03
CA ARG A 23 9.26 2.58 9.05
C ARG A 23 9.72 1.33 9.79
N ILE A 24 9.16 0.18 9.43
CA ILE A 24 9.40 -1.07 10.12
C ILE A 24 10.30 -1.98 9.26
N GLU A 25 11.32 -2.55 9.91
CA GLU A 25 12.15 -3.61 9.33
C GLU A 25 12.12 -4.81 10.28
N ASN A 26 11.22 -5.75 10.03
CA ASN A 26 11.11 -6.97 10.84
C ASN A 26 11.78 -8.14 10.11
N LYS A 27 12.99 -8.49 10.53
CA LYS A 27 13.76 -9.57 9.93
C LYS A 27 13.39 -10.95 10.50
N ILE A 28 12.67 -10.98 11.60
CA ILE A 28 12.26 -12.23 12.28
C ILE A 28 10.91 -12.68 11.76
N GLU A 29 9.92 -11.81 11.75
CA GLU A 29 8.60 -12.10 11.22
C GLU A 29 8.47 -11.50 9.83
N LEU A 30 8.77 -12.32 8.82
CA LEU A 30 8.67 -11.92 7.43
C LEU A 30 7.22 -11.65 7.03
N GLY A 31 7.00 -10.66 6.19
CA GLY A 31 5.67 -10.27 5.75
C GLY A 31 5.04 -9.14 6.55
N THR A 32 5.66 -8.71 7.65
CA THR A 32 5.22 -7.53 8.38
C THR A 32 5.23 -6.31 7.47
N PRO A 33 4.14 -5.49 7.45
CA PRO A 33 4.09 -4.31 6.58
C PRO A 33 5.17 -3.27 6.86
N ASP A 34 5.42 -2.43 5.86
CA ASP A 34 6.53 -1.47 5.84
C ASP A 34 6.38 -0.32 6.84
N VAL A 35 5.15 0.07 7.15
CA VAL A 35 4.87 1.23 7.99
C VAL A 35 3.85 0.90 9.06
N ASN A 36 4.19 1.23 10.31
CA ASN A 36 3.23 1.30 11.42
C ASN A 36 2.91 2.77 11.67
N TYR A 37 1.63 3.11 11.79
CA TYR A 37 1.22 4.45 12.16
C TYR A 37 0.14 4.38 13.24
N LEU A 38 -0.34 5.54 13.70
CA LEU A 38 -1.24 5.63 14.86
C LEU A 38 -2.44 4.68 14.79
N HIS A 39 -3.05 4.53 13.61
CA HIS A 39 -4.28 3.76 13.44
C HIS A 39 -4.08 2.37 12.82
N GLY A 40 -2.90 2.02 12.37
CA GLY A 40 -2.71 0.72 11.73
C GLY A 40 -1.40 0.53 11.01
N TRP A 41 -1.46 -0.20 9.90
CA TRP A 41 -0.31 -0.67 9.13
C TRP A 41 -0.49 -0.42 7.65
N ILE A 42 0.60 -0.12 6.96
CA ILE A 42 0.59 0.13 5.52
C ILE A 42 1.74 -0.63 4.85
N GLU A 43 1.41 -1.48 3.89
CA GLU A 43 2.38 -2.09 2.99
C GLU A 43 2.58 -1.16 1.80
N LEU A 44 3.84 -0.86 1.46
CA LEU A 44 4.17 0.02 0.33
C LEU A 44 4.55 -0.81 -0.89
N LYS A 45 3.97 -0.47 -2.05
CA LYS A 45 4.31 -1.05 -3.34
C LYS A 45 4.51 0.05 -4.37
N TYR A 46 5.51 -0.11 -5.23
CA TYR A 46 5.85 0.87 -6.24
C TYR A 46 6.01 0.24 -7.62
N LYS A 47 5.47 0.92 -8.63
CA LYS A 47 5.71 0.65 -10.04
C LYS A 47 5.95 1.96 -10.77
N SER A 48 6.90 1.98 -11.69
CA SER A 48 7.24 3.20 -12.43
C SER A 48 6.15 3.61 -13.40
N LYS A 49 5.41 2.66 -13.96
CA LYS A 49 4.36 2.91 -14.96
C LYS A 49 3.39 1.75 -15.05
N TRP A 50 2.22 2.03 -15.59
CA TRP A 50 1.27 1.00 -15.99
C TRP A 50 1.79 0.23 -17.21
N PRO A 51 1.40 -1.04 -17.40
CA PRO A 51 1.77 -1.79 -18.60
C PRO A 51 1.32 -1.06 -19.87
N ALA A 52 2.22 -0.94 -20.85
CA ALA A 52 2.01 -0.12 -22.06
C ALA A 52 0.82 -0.57 -22.91
N ARG A 53 0.44 -1.85 -22.83
CA ARG A 53 -0.65 -2.43 -23.63
C ARG A 53 -1.87 -2.82 -22.79
N GLY A 54 -2.04 -2.19 -21.64
CA GLY A 54 -3.18 -2.46 -20.77
C GLY A 54 -3.20 -3.86 -20.15
N GLY A 55 -2.04 -4.49 -20.00
CA GLY A 55 -1.94 -5.79 -19.37
C GLY A 55 -2.06 -5.76 -17.86
N ILE A 56 -1.95 -6.92 -17.24
CA ILE A 56 -1.97 -7.07 -15.79
C ILE A 56 -0.75 -6.38 -15.18
N LEU A 57 -0.97 -5.60 -14.13
CA LEU A 57 0.11 -5.00 -13.36
C LEU A 57 0.72 -6.07 -12.45
N ALA A 58 1.88 -6.59 -12.84
CA ALA A 58 2.57 -7.61 -12.06
C ALA A 58 3.26 -6.99 -10.84
N LEU A 59 3.17 -7.68 -9.70
CA LEU A 59 3.84 -7.30 -8.45
C LEU A 59 4.56 -8.52 -7.87
N PRO A 60 5.68 -8.96 -8.50
CA PRO A 60 6.34 -10.21 -8.13
C PRO A 60 6.91 -10.21 -6.72
N HIS A 61 7.18 -9.03 -6.15
CA HIS A 61 7.70 -8.91 -4.80
C HIS A 61 6.62 -8.79 -3.72
N PHE A 62 5.34 -8.80 -4.11
CA PHE A 62 4.25 -8.88 -3.14
C PHE A 62 4.05 -10.33 -2.75
N THR A 63 4.69 -10.74 -1.66
CA THR A 63 4.84 -12.14 -1.28
C THR A 63 3.57 -12.72 -0.62
N ALA A 64 3.49 -14.05 -0.60
CA ALA A 64 2.40 -14.75 0.08
C ALA A 64 2.37 -14.44 1.58
N LEU A 65 3.53 -14.27 2.21
CA LEU A 65 3.63 -13.92 3.63
C LEU A 65 3.09 -12.53 3.91
N GLN A 66 3.40 -11.55 3.05
CA GLN A 66 2.88 -10.19 3.16
C GLN A 66 1.35 -10.17 3.01
N ARG A 67 0.83 -10.89 2.02
CA ARG A 67 -0.61 -10.98 1.76
C ARG A 67 -1.36 -11.63 2.92
N ARG A 68 -0.80 -12.69 3.47
CA ARG A 68 -1.38 -13.41 4.62
C ARG A 68 -1.40 -12.53 5.87
N TRP A 69 -0.34 -11.80 6.12
CA TRP A 69 -0.25 -10.89 7.27
C TRP A 69 -1.36 -9.85 7.25
N LEU A 70 -1.57 -9.22 6.09
CA LEU A 70 -2.59 -8.19 5.91
C LEU A 70 -4.01 -8.75 6.13
N CYS A 71 -4.31 -9.90 5.54
CA CYS A 71 -5.60 -10.55 5.71
C CYS A 71 -5.87 -10.91 7.16
N ARG A 72 -4.88 -11.50 7.81
CA ARG A 72 -4.98 -11.94 9.19
C ARG A 72 -5.21 -10.77 10.15
N ARG A 73 -4.50 -9.65 9.93
CA ARG A 73 -4.65 -8.46 10.77
C ARG A 73 -6.06 -7.86 10.63
N GLN A 74 -6.58 -7.75 9.43
CA GLN A 74 -7.94 -7.25 9.22
C GLN A 74 -9.00 -8.19 9.79
N ASP A 75 -8.83 -9.50 9.62
CA ASP A 75 -9.74 -10.51 10.19
C ASP A 75 -9.79 -10.42 11.72
N ALA A 76 -8.67 -10.06 12.34
CA ALA A 76 -8.59 -9.86 13.79
C ALA A 76 -9.18 -8.51 14.25
N GLY A 77 -9.64 -7.66 13.33
CA GLY A 77 -10.23 -6.35 13.64
C GLY A 77 -9.26 -5.18 13.57
N GLY A 78 -8.01 -5.41 13.16
CA GLY A 78 -7.01 -4.35 12.99
C GLY A 78 -7.14 -3.64 11.66
N ARG A 79 -6.52 -2.46 11.55
CA ARG A 79 -6.48 -1.69 10.30
C ARG A 79 -5.17 -1.96 9.57
N ALA A 80 -5.27 -2.39 8.33
CA ALA A 80 -4.11 -2.62 7.47
C ALA A 80 -4.46 -2.26 6.04
N PHE A 81 -3.51 -1.65 5.34
CA PHE A 81 -3.69 -1.13 3.99
C PHE A 81 -2.51 -1.53 3.10
N VAL A 82 -2.75 -1.53 1.80
CA VAL A 82 -1.69 -1.51 0.79
C VAL A 82 -1.77 -0.18 0.05
N LEU A 83 -0.66 0.53 0.00
CA LEU A 83 -0.52 1.75 -0.78
C LEU A 83 0.38 1.46 -1.98
N LEU A 84 -0.22 1.49 -3.16
CA LEU A 84 0.47 1.33 -4.43
C LEU A 84 0.70 2.71 -5.04
N LYS A 85 1.94 2.97 -5.45
CA LYS A 85 2.25 4.15 -6.26
C LYS A 85 2.66 3.71 -7.65
N VAL A 86 1.94 4.20 -8.66
CA VAL A 86 2.30 3.99 -10.07
C VAL A 86 2.53 5.36 -10.68
N ASN A 87 3.79 5.65 -11.03
CA ASN A 87 4.23 6.97 -11.47
C ASN A 87 3.83 8.04 -10.44
N LYS A 88 2.85 8.89 -10.75
CA LYS A 88 2.37 9.97 -9.87
C LYS A 88 1.07 9.62 -9.13
N GLU A 89 0.49 8.48 -9.42
CA GLU A 89 -0.79 8.06 -8.83
C GLU A 89 -0.56 7.31 -7.53
N TRP A 90 -1.27 7.73 -6.48
CA TRP A 90 -1.33 7.05 -5.19
C TRP A 90 -2.65 6.28 -5.13
N ILE A 91 -2.58 4.97 -4.91
CA ILE A 91 -3.75 4.09 -4.96
C ILE A 91 -3.79 3.30 -3.66
N LEU A 92 -4.82 3.52 -2.86
CA LEU A 92 -4.95 2.89 -1.54
C LEU A 92 -5.97 1.77 -1.58
N PHE A 93 -5.61 0.63 -1.01
CA PHE A 93 -6.47 -0.54 -0.87
C PHE A 93 -6.59 -0.95 0.59
N GLU A 94 -7.75 -1.47 0.99
CA GLU A 94 -7.84 -2.28 2.19
C GLU A 94 -6.82 -3.42 2.08
N GLY A 95 -6.19 -3.79 3.21
CA GLY A 95 -5.14 -4.81 3.19
C GLY A 95 -5.61 -6.16 2.67
N ALA A 96 -6.78 -6.61 3.11
CA ALA A 96 -7.35 -7.88 2.65
C ALA A 96 -7.71 -7.84 1.16
N THR A 97 -8.34 -6.76 0.70
CA THR A 97 -8.68 -6.57 -0.71
C THR A 97 -7.41 -6.50 -1.56
N GLY A 98 -6.48 -5.64 -1.17
CA GLY A 98 -5.21 -5.47 -1.89
C GLY A 98 -4.43 -6.78 -2.01
N SER A 99 -4.41 -7.58 -0.95
CA SER A 99 -3.72 -8.87 -0.97
C SER A 99 -4.30 -9.86 -1.96
N LYS A 100 -5.59 -9.74 -2.28
CA LYS A 100 -6.28 -10.63 -3.22
C LYS A 100 -6.17 -10.17 -4.67
N VAL A 101 -6.23 -8.85 -4.92
CA VAL A 101 -6.36 -8.32 -6.28
C VAL A 101 -5.05 -7.80 -6.87
N LEU A 102 -4.12 -7.34 -6.05
CA LEU A 102 -2.86 -6.78 -6.55
C LEU A 102 -1.98 -7.86 -7.17
N GLY A 103 -1.53 -7.60 -8.40
CA GLY A 103 -0.74 -8.56 -9.17
C GLY A 103 -1.56 -9.42 -10.12
N HIS A 104 -2.89 -9.32 -10.12
CA HIS A 104 -3.77 -10.19 -10.89
C HIS A 104 -4.70 -9.46 -11.86
N LEU A 105 -4.81 -8.14 -11.77
CA LEU A 105 -5.80 -7.37 -12.52
C LEU A 105 -5.14 -6.30 -13.39
N ARG A 106 -5.88 -5.87 -14.41
CA ARG A 106 -5.55 -4.70 -15.23
C ARG A 106 -5.96 -3.43 -14.52
N LYS A 107 -5.46 -2.30 -14.98
CA LYS A 107 -5.69 -0.99 -14.34
C LYS A 107 -7.16 -0.73 -14.05
N GLU A 108 -8.03 -0.85 -15.03
CA GLU A 108 -9.45 -0.51 -14.88
C GLU A 108 -10.13 -1.36 -13.80
N GLU A 109 -9.88 -2.65 -13.84
CA GLU A 109 -10.42 -3.58 -12.84
C GLU A 109 -9.83 -3.32 -11.45
N LEU A 110 -8.51 -3.08 -11.40
CA LEU A 110 -7.80 -2.84 -10.15
C LEU A 110 -8.36 -1.61 -9.44
N LEU A 111 -8.57 -0.52 -10.18
CA LEU A 111 -9.08 0.74 -9.61
C LEU A 111 -10.49 0.61 -9.04
N THR A 112 -11.31 -0.35 -9.50
CA THR A 112 -12.64 -0.58 -8.91
C THR A 112 -12.56 -1.10 -7.48
N HIS A 113 -11.44 -1.69 -7.08
CA HIS A 113 -11.23 -2.21 -5.73
C HIS A 113 -10.53 -1.23 -4.80
N ALA A 114 -10.05 -0.10 -5.32
CA ALA A 114 -9.33 0.88 -4.54
C ALA A 114 -10.27 1.72 -3.69
N LEU A 115 -9.79 2.13 -2.51
CA LEU A 115 -10.48 3.14 -1.70
C LEU A 115 -10.38 4.51 -2.35
N ILE A 116 -9.21 4.82 -2.91
CA ILE A 116 -8.95 6.08 -3.62
C ILE A 116 -7.79 5.89 -4.61
N CYS A 117 -7.85 6.60 -5.71
CA CYS A 117 -6.74 6.80 -6.64
C CYS A 117 -6.58 8.30 -6.84
N THR A 118 -5.43 8.84 -6.48
CA THR A 118 -5.21 10.30 -6.49
C THR A 118 -3.76 10.65 -6.79
N THR A 119 -3.55 11.82 -7.40
CA THR A 119 -2.21 12.40 -7.53
C THR A 119 -1.84 13.30 -6.35
N ASN A 120 -2.79 13.57 -5.45
CA ASN A 120 -2.58 14.38 -4.26
C ASN A 120 -2.55 13.47 -3.02
N LYS A 121 -1.36 13.21 -2.49
CA LYS A 121 -1.18 12.33 -1.33
C LYS A 121 -1.91 12.81 -0.07
N ASN A 122 -2.19 14.10 0.06
CA ASN A 122 -2.93 14.61 1.21
C ASN A 122 -4.33 13.99 1.32
N LYS A 123 -4.93 13.60 0.20
CA LYS A 123 -6.25 12.97 0.18
C LYS A 123 -6.25 11.57 0.77
N LEU A 124 -5.09 10.94 0.91
CA LEU A 124 -4.96 9.64 1.58
C LEU A 124 -5.37 9.72 3.06
N LEU A 125 -5.19 10.88 3.68
CA LEU A 125 -5.50 11.08 5.10
C LEU A 125 -6.98 10.84 5.42
N ASP A 126 -7.87 11.01 4.46
CA ASP A 126 -9.30 10.77 4.64
C ASP A 126 -9.62 9.31 4.96
N TYR A 127 -8.70 8.40 4.62
CA TYR A 127 -8.88 6.95 4.75
C TYR A 127 -8.01 6.30 5.82
N LEU A 128 -6.96 6.98 6.23
CA LEU A 128 -5.95 6.43 7.16
C LEU A 128 -6.21 6.69 8.64
#